data_86af173e41246ae1a17ac03f0e5bf994
#
_entry.id   86af173e41246ae1a17ac03f0e5bf994
#
_cell.length_a   1.000
_cell.length_b   1.000
_cell.length_c   1.000
_cell.angle_alpha   90.00
_cell.angle_beta   90.00
_cell.angle_gamma   90.00
#
_symmetry.space_group_name_H-M   'P 1'
#
loop_
_entity.id
_entity.type
_entity.pdbx_description
1 polymer ?
#
loop_
_entity_poly.entity_id
_entity_poly.type
_entity_poly.pdbx_seq_one_letter_code
_entity_poly.pdbx_strand_id
1 'polypeptide(L)'
;MTLDEWLRQSALPKNEARMLLQYALGYTRAQLVTRGTDDLAESALQTLAALVQRRLKGEPMAYLLGEREFYGRRFAVNPHVLIPRPETEHLVEAVLKRLPLQGRVWDLGTGSGAIAVTVALERVDADVRASDISVGALDTARQNAAELGAKVEFAQGS
;
A
#
# COMPACT_ATOMS: atom_id res chain seq x y z
N MET A 1 -2.82 24.46 -18.10
CA MET A 1 -2.40 24.46 -16.65
C MET A 1 -1.18 23.60 -16.52
N THR A 2 -0.07 24.19 -16.08
CA THR A 2 1.15 23.43 -15.84
C THR A 2 1.10 22.65 -14.53
N LEU A 3 2.00 21.68 -14.39
CA LEU A 3 2.14 20.88 -13.18
C LEU A 3 2.43 21.75 -11.94
N ASP A 4 3.33 22.73 -12.06
CA ASP A 4 3.67 23.64 -10.96
C ASP A 4 2.50 24.57 -10.60
N GLU A 5 1.70 25.00 -11.57
CA GLU A 5 0.49 25.79 -11.33
C GLU A 5 -0.53 24.97 -10.54
N TRP A 6 -0.75 23.72 -10.96
CA TRP A 6 -1.65 22.81 -10.26
C TRP A 6 -1.22 22.56 -8.81
N LEU A 7 0.09 22.32 -8.59
CA LEU A 7 0.65 22.13 -7.23
C LEU A 7 0.46 23.36 -6.34
N ARG A 8 0.59 24.57 -6.91
CA ARG A 8 0.37 25.82 -6.16
C ARG A 8 -1.08 26.04 -5.79
N GLN A 9 -2.01 25.67 -6.68
CA GLN A 9 -3.45 25.88 -6.54
C GLN A 9 -4.15 24.76 -5.77
N SER A 10 -3.48 23.61 -5.56
CA SER A 10 -4.10 22.47 -4.87
C SER A 10 -4.51 22.82 -3.44
N ALA A 11 -5.73 22.45 -3.07
CA ALA A 11 -6.26 22.59 -1.71
C ALA A 11 -5.65 21.60 -0.70
N LEU A 12 -4.88 20.61 -1.18
CA LEU A 12 -4.24 19.60 -0.34
C LEU A 12 -2.84 20.05 0.13
N PRO A 13 -2.34 19.47 1.23
CA PRO A 13 -0.94 19.60 1.60
C PRO A 13 -0.01 19.22 0.43
N LYS A 14 1.09 19.95 0.26
CA LYS A 14 1.98 19.77 -0.92
C LYS A 14 2.53 18.36 -1.10
N ASN A 15 2.77 17.64 0.00
CA ASN A 15 3.20 16.25 -0.04
C ASN A 15 2.11 15.33 -0.62
N GLU A 16 0.86 15.49 -0.18
CA GLU A 16 -0.27 14.72 -0.69
C GLU A 16 -0.57 15.06 -2.16
N ALA A 17 -0.56 16.34 -2.52
CA ALA A 17 -0.73 16.79 -3.90
C ALA A 17 0.32 16.18 -4.83
N ARG A 18 1.59 16.11 -4.41
CA ARG A 18 2.66 15.45 -5.18
C ARG A 18 2.41 13.95 -5.34
N MET A 19 1.94 13.27 -4.31
CA MET A 19 1.60 11.83 -4.40
C MET A 19 0.51 11.59 -5.43
N LEU A 20 -0.53 12.41 -5.45
CA LEU A 20 -1.61 12.31 -6.44
C LEU A 20 -1.10 12.57 -7.86
N LEU A 21 -0.21 13.55 -8.06
CA LEU A 21 0.42 13.79 -9.37
C LEU A 21 1.25 12.60 -9.83
N GLN A 22 2.07 12.04 -8.95
CA GLN A 22 2.85 10.84 -9.26
C GLN A 22 1.94 9.70 -9.71
N TYR A 23 0.86 9.48 -8.99
CA TYR A 23 -0.12 8.45 -9.31
C TYR A 23 -0.82 8.70 -10.65
N ALA A 24 -1.35 9.90 -10.87
CA ALA A 24 -2.13 10.23 -12.07
C ALA A 24 -1.28 10.27 -13.35
N LEU A 25 0.01 10.64 -13.23
CA LEU A 25 0.91 10.79 -14.37
C LEU A 25 1.87 9.61 -14.55
N GLY A 26 1.98 8.72 -13.57
CA GLY A 26 2.99 7.67 -13.55
C GLY A 26 4.42 8.22 -13.39
N TYR A 27 4.58 9.43 -12.88
CA TYR A 27 5.88 10.11 -12.76
C TYR A 27 6.62 9.74 -11.47
N THR A 28 7.94 9.68 -11.56
CA THR A 28 8.80 9.65 -10.39
C THR A 28 8.88 11.05 -9.74
N ARG A 29 9.36 11.10 -8.50
CA ARG A 29 9.59 12.37 -7.81
C ARG A 29 10.53 13.29 -8.57
N ALA A 30 11.58 12.74 -9.19
CA ALA A 30 12.52 13.51 -10.00
C ALA A 30 11.85 14.10 -11.26
N GLN A 31 10.99 13.33 -11.91
CA GLN A 31 10.23 13.81 -13.07
C GLN A 31 9.25 14.92 -12.72
N LEU A 32 8.63 14.90 -11.54
CA LEU A 32 7.79 16.02 -11.11
C LEU A 32 8.59 17.34 -10.99
N VAL A 33 9.86 17.26 -10.54
CA VAL A 33 10.71 18.44 -10.41
C VAL A 33 11.17 18.94 -11.78
N THR A 34 11.56 18.04 -12.67
CA THR A 34 12.12 18.42 -13.99
C THR A 34 11.06 18.82 -15.01
N ARG A 35 9.80 18.42 -14.79
CA ARG A 35 8.68 18.66 -15.70
C ARG A 35 7.61 19.62 -15.15
N GLY A 36 8.01 20.48 -14.21
CA GLY A 36 7.08 21.41 -13.56
C GLY A 36 6.36 22.37 -14.52
N THR A 37 7.00 22.69 -15.64
CA THR A 37 6.45 23.58 -16.69
C THR A 37 5.63 22.85 -17.75
N ASP A 38 5.57 21.50 -17.73
CA ASP A 38 4.78 20.74 -18.69
C ASP A 38 3.27 20.94 -18.42
N ASP A 39 2.50 21.07 -19.49
CA ASP A 39 1.06 21.14 -19.39
C ASP A 39 0.44 19.78 -19.04
N LEU A 40 -0.51 19.80 -18.12
CA LEU A 40 -1.29 18.63 -17.75
C LEU A 40 -2.37 18.36 -18.79
N ALA A 41 -2.46 17.12 -19.26
CA ALA A 41 -3.52 16.68 -20.12
C ALA A 41 -4.89 16.79 -19.40
N GLU A 42 -5.96 17.07 -20.14
CA GLU A 42 -7.32 17.20 -19.60
C GLU A 42 -7.75 15.95 -18.83
N SER A 43 -7.42 14.75 -19.32
CA SER A 43 -7.71 13.49 -18.62
C SER A 43 -7.02 13.38 -17.26
N ALA A 44 -5.79 13.88 -17.16
CA ALA A 44 -5.06 13.91 -15.89
C ALA A 44 -5.69 14.91 -14.92
N LEU A 45 -6.11 16.09 -15.40
CA LEU A 45 -6.81 17.10 -14.60
C LEU A 45 -8.13 16.56 -14.04
N GLN A 46 -8.91 15.83 -14.84
CA GLN A 46 -10.15 15.19 -14.40
C GLN A 46 -9.90 14.12 -13.33
N THR A 47 -8.88 13.27 -13.52
CA THR A 47 -8.47 12.27 -12.54
C THR A 47 -8.03 12.92 -11.22
N LEU A 48 -7.19 13.93 -11.29
CA LEU A 48 -6.72 14.67 -10.13
C LEU A 48 -7.87 15.36 -9.39
N ALA A 49 -8.81 15.98 -10.10
CA ALA A 49 -9.97 16.61 -9.49
C ALA A 49 -10.82 15.60 -8.70
N ALA A 50 -11.07 14.41 -9.26
CA ALA A 50 -11.81 13.36 -8.58
C ALA A 50 -11.08 12.86 -7.31
N LEU A 51 -9.75 12.64 -7.39
CA LEU A 51 -8.95 12.20 -6.26
C LEU A 51 -8.90 13.26 -5.15
N VAL A 52 -8.74 14.54 -5.50
CA VAL A 52 -8.75 15.65 -4.55
C VAL A 52 -10.10 15.71 -3.82
N GLN A 53 -11.22 15.59 -4.53
CA GLN A 53 -12.55 15.58 -3.91
C GLN A 53 -12.73 14.42 -2.92
N ARG A 54 -12.28 13.22 -3.27
CA ARG A 54 -12.31 12.06 -2.37
C ARG A 54 -11.45 12.31 -1.13
N ARG A 55 -10.25 12.86 -1.31
CA ARG A 55 -9.35 13.19 -0.20
C ARG A 55 -9.94 14.23 0.74
N LEU A 56 -10.55 15.29 0.21
CA LEU A 56 -11.19 16.34 1.01
C LEU A 56 -12.41 15.82 1.80
N LYS A 57 -13.05 14.75 1.33
CA LYS A 57 -14.09 14.03 2.09
C LYS A 57 -13.52 13.10 3.18
N GLY A 58 -12.21 13.06 3.37
CA GLY A 58 -11.55 12.29 4.42
C GLY A 58 -11.06 10.91 4.02
N GLU A 59 -11.16 10.52 2.74
CA GLU A 59 -10.66 9.22 2.29
C GLU A 59 -9.12 9.14 2.45
N PRO A 60 -8.58 8.08 3.07
CA PRO A 60 -7.14 7.94 3.27
C PRO A 60 -6.36 7.89 1.96
N MET A 61 -5.19 8.54 1.93
CA MET A 61 -4.32 8.54 0.74
C MET A 61 -3.99 7.13 0.25
N ALA A 62 -3.74 6.19 1.15
CA ALA A 62 -3.44 4.80 0.77
C ALA A 62 -4.59 4.14 -0.02
N TYR A 63 -5.86 4.43 0.32
CA TYR A 63 -6.99 3.91 -0.45
C TYR A 63 -7.16 4.63 -1.79
N LEU A 64 -6.82 5.92 -1.87
CA LEU A 64 -6.82 6.66 -3.14
C LEU A 64 -5.78 6.12 -4.11
N LEU A 65 -4.58 5.79 -3.59
CA LEU A 65 -3.47 5.26 -4.37
C LEU A 65 -3.58 3.74 -4.59
N GLY A 66 -4.41 3.06 -3.80
CA GLY A 66 -4.58 1.60 -3.84
C GLY A 66 -3.41 0.81 -3.25
N GLU A 67 -2.43 1.49 -2.67
CA GLU A 67 -1.23 0.84 -2.12
C GLU A 67 -0.68 1.56 -0.88
N ARG A 68 0.08 0.81 -0.08
CA ARG A 68 0.86 1.30 1.07
C ARG A 68 2.19 0.58 1.16
N GLU A 69 3.25 1.33 1.39
CA GLU A 69 4.55 0.74 1.71
C GLU A 69 4.55 0.18 3.13
N PHE A 70 5.05 -1.04 3.28
CA PHE A 70 5.27 -1.70 4.55
C PHE A 70 6.52 -2.58 4.45
N TYR A 71 7.44 -2.43 5.37
CA TYR A 71 8.71 -3.17 5.42
C TYR A 71 9.50 -3.12 4.09
N GLY A 72 9.52 -1.93 3.46
CA GLY A 72 10.19 -1.68 2.18
C GLY A 72 9.50 -2.27 0.95
N ARG A 73 8.28 -2.80 1.07
CA ARG A 73 7.50 -3.40 -0.03
C ARG A 73 6.16 -2.71 -0.20
N ARG A 74 5.64 -2.70 -1.41
CA ARG A 74 4.31 -2.13 -1.70
C ARG A 74 3.25 -3.20 -1.56
N PHE A 75 2.27 -2.92 -0.71
CA PHE A 75 1.10 -3.76 -0.50
C PHE A 75 -0.14 -3.09 -1.09
N ALA A 76 -0.90 -3.81 -1.90
CA ALA A 76 -2.23 -3.38 -2.31
C ALA A 76 -3.13 -3.24 -1.08
N VAL A 77 -3.87 -2.15 -1.02
CA VAL A 77 -4.85 -1.89 0.04
C VAL A 77 -6.14 -1.34 -0.56
N ASN A 78 -7.25 -1.63 0.11
CA ASN A 78 -8.58 -1.18 -0.26
C ASN A 78 -9.47 -1.13 0.99
N PRO A 79 -10.72 -0.66 0.92
CA PRO A 79 -11.60 -0.55 2.08
C PRO A 79 -11.91 -1.86 2.83
N HIS A 80 -11.57 -3.03 2.27
CA HIS A 80 -11.73 -4.33 2.96
C HIS A 80 -10.62 -4.62 3.98
N VAL A 81 -9.51 -3.88 3.96
CA VAL A 81 -8.35 -4.11 4.81
C VAL A 81 -7.98 -2.87 5.61
N LEU A 82 -7.44 -3.09 6.80
CA LEU A 82 -6.78 -2.01 7.54
C LEU A 82 -5.47 -1.64 6.82
N ILE A 83 -5.22 -0.34 6.66
CA ILE A 83 -3.96 0.16 6.11
C ILE A 83 -2.81 -0.23 7.05
N PRO A 84 -1.78 -0.94 6.57
CA PRO A 84 -0.63 -1.29 7.40
C PRO A 84 0.02 -0.06 8.04
N ARG A 85 0.33 -0.15 9.32
CA ARG A 85 0.96 0.94 10.08
C ARG A 85 2.45 0.69 10.25
N PRO A 86 3.30 1.74 10.20
CA PRO A 86 4.76 1.59 10.37
C PRO A 86 5.15 0.92 11.68
N GLU A 87 4.41 1.17 12.77
CA GLU A 87 4.67 0.57 14.09
C GLU A 87 4.54 -0.94 14.10
N THR A 88 3.73 -1.50 13.19
CA THR A 88 3.57 -2.95 13.02
C THR A 88 4.84 -3.63 12.50
N GLU A 89 5.76 -2.90 11.89
CA GLU A 89 7.07 -3.43 11.49
C GLU A 89 7.88 -3.95 12.68
N HIS A 90 7.74 -3.34 13.86
CA HIS A 90 8.37 -3.83 15.09
C HIS A 90 7.88 -5.23 15.50
N LEU A 91 6.60 -5.54 15.22
CA LEU A 91 6.07 -6.89 15.43
C LEU A 91 6.75 -7.89 14.50
N VAL A 92 6.90 -7.55 13.23
CA VAL A 92 7.63 -8.38 12.27
C VAL A 92 9.05 -8.65 12.75
N GLU A 93 9.78 -7.61 13.15
CA GLU A 93 11.14 -7.75 13.69
C GLU A 93 11.20 -8.67 14.92
N ALA A 94 10.22 -8.54 15.83
CA ALA A 94 10.13 -9.37 17.02
C ALA A 94 9.87 -10.85 16.69
N VAL A 95 9.03 -11.12 15.67
CA VAL A 95 8.79 -12.47 15.15
C VAL A 95 10.06 -13.04 14.53
N LEU A 96 10.72 -12.30 13.63
CA LEU A 96 11.92 -12.74 12.94
C LEU A 96 13.06 -13.10 13.91
N LYS A 97 13.21 -12.35 14.99
CA LYS A 97 14.23 -12.61 16.03
C LYS A 97 13.97 -13.89 16.83
N ARG A 98 12.73 -14.32 16.96
CA ARG A 98 12.32 -15.44 17.81
C ARG A 98 11.96 -16.71 17.03
N LEU A 99 11.72 -16.58 15.73
CA LEU A 99 11.29 -17.68 14.88
C LEU A 99 12.44 -18.68 14.68
N PRO A 100 12.31 -19.94 15.17
CA PRO A 100 13.34 -20.96 14.95
C PRO A 100 13.46 -21.34 13.47
N LEU A 101 14.50 -22.06 13.11
CA LEU A 101 14.61 -22.63 11.76
C LEU A 101 13.43 -23.54 11.47
N GLN A 102 12.87 -23.43 10.26
CA GLN A 102 11.66 -24.16 9.85
C GLN A 102 10.47 -23.94 10.79
N GLY A 103 10.47 -22.80 11.47
CA GLY A 103 9.42 -22.43 12.42
C GLY A 103 8.07 -22.20 11.73
N ARG A 104 7.01 -22.24 12.52
CA ARG A 104 5.63 -22.00 12.05
C ARG A 104 5.12 -20.69 12.59
N VAL A 105 4.44 -19.93 11.72
CA VAL A 105 3.78 -18.67 12.05
C VAL A 105 2.34 -18.72 11.58
N TRP A 106 1.44 -18.24 12.40
CA TRP A 106 0.04 -18.06 12.04
C TRP A 106 -0.38 -16.61 12.34
N ASP A 107 -0.69 -15.86 11.28
CA ASP A 107 -1.19 -14.49 11.36
C ASP A 107 -2.72 -14.48 11.37
N LEU A 108 -3.31 -14.22 12.52
CA LEU A 108 -4.76 -14.17 12.73
C LEU A 108 -5.28 -12.75 12.51
N GLY A 109 -6.26 -12.58 11.62
CA GLY A 109 -6.73 -11.26 11.20
C GLY A 109 -5.72 -10.58 10.29
N THR A 110 -5.27 -11.28 9.26
CA THR A 110 -4.12 -10.88 8.42
C THR A 110 -4.34 -9.58 7.62
N GLY A 111 -5.60 -9.18 7.39
CA GLY A 111 -5.94 -7.99 6.62
C GLY A 111 -5.35 -8.01 5.22
N SER A 112 -4.48 -7.06 4.90
CA SER A 112 -3.74 -7.01 3.62
C SER A 112 -2.67 -8.09 3.46
N GLY A 113 -2.42 -8.88 4.50
CA GLY A 113 -1.34 -9.85 4.53
C GLY A 113 0.04 -9.27 4.87
N ALA A 114 0.09 -8.01 5.30
CA ALA A 114 1.37 -7.28 5.47
C ALA A 114 2.36 -8.03 6.38
N ILE A 115 1.92 -8.57 7.52
CA ILE A 115 2.77 -9.33 8.45
C ILE A 115 3.13 -10.68 7.84
N ALA A 116 2.14 -11.51 7.48
CA ALA A 116 2.35 -12.86 6.98
C ALA A 116 3.24 -12.88 5.73
N VAL A 117 2.94 -12.04 4.75
CA VAL A 117 3.71 -11.93 3.50
C VAL A 117 5.15 -11.48 3.78
N THR A 118 5.33 -10.48 4.63
CA THR A 118 6.68 -10.01 4.99
C THR A 118 7.48 -11.11 5.69
N VAL A 119 6.91 -11.81 6.68
CA VAL A 119 7.60 -12.92 7.36
C VAL A 119 7.97 -14.04 6.37
N ALA A 120 7.07 -14.40 5.45
CA ALA A 120 7.32 -15.43 4.44
C ALA A 120 8.47 -15.04 3.48
N LEU A 121 8.59 -13.74 3.14
CA LEU A 121 9.66 -13.24 2.28
C LEU A 121 11.01 -13.16 3.00
N GLU A 122 11.01 -12.78 4.29
CA GLU A 122 12.23 -12.69 5.10
C GLU A 122 12.72 -14.08 5.56
N ARG A 123 11.83 -15.05 5.72
CA ARG A 123 12.13 -16.39 6.22
C ARG A 123 11.49 -17.44 5.30
N VAL A 124 12.16 -17.71 4.19
CA VAL A 124 11.71 -18.69 3.16
C VAL A 124 11.65 -20.13 3.69
N ASP A 125 12.30 -20.41 4.79
CA ASP A 125 12.29 -21.70 5.49
C ASP A 125 11.06 -21.88 6.39
N ALA A 126 10.33 -20.81 6.73
CA ALA A 126 9.21 -20.86 7.65
C ALA A 126 7.91 -21.34 6.96
N ASP A 127 7.09 -22.08 7.72
CA ASP A 127 5.71 -22.40 7.37
C ASP A 127 4.80 -21.25 7.85
N VAL A 128 4.37 -20.40 6.91
CA VAL A 128 3.55 -19.21 7.21
C VAL A 128 2.12 -19.43 6.78
N ARG A 129 1.21 -19.27 7.74
CA ARG A 129 -0.23 -19.33 7.55
C ARG A 129 -0.88 -18.01 7.94
N ALA A 130 -1.95 -17.67 7.28
CA ALA A 130 -2.71 -16.46 7.56
C ALA A 130 -4.22 -16.75 7.47
N SER A 131 -4.98 -16.11 8.32
CA SER A 131 -6.44 -16.21 8.28
C SER A 131 -7.10 -14.84 8.50
N ASP A 132 -8.31 -14.72 7.98
CA ASP A 132 -9.18 -13.58 8.22
C ASP A 132 -10.64 -14.04 8.09
N ILE A 133 -11.53 -13.37 8.81
CA ILE A 133 -12.98 -13.63 8.69
C ILE A 133 -13.54 -13.00 7.40
N SER A 134 -12.90 -11.93 6.91
CA SER A 134 -13.29 -11.18 5.72
C SER A 134 -12.74 -11.82 4.44
N VAL A 135 -13.64 -12.25 3.56
CA VAL A 135 -13.26 -12.74 2.21
C VAL A 135 -12.53 -11.67 1.43
N GLY A 136 -13.00 -10.40 1.47
CA GLY A 136 -12.36 -9.28 0.78
C GLY A 136 -10.94 -9.01 1.29
N ALA A 137 -10.68 -9.18 2.59
CA ALA A 137 -9.34 -9.09 3.15
C ALA A 137 -8.43 -10.22 2.64
N LEU A 138 -8.92 -11.45 2.63
CA LEU A 138 -8.17 -12.60 2.12
C LEU A 138 -7.85 -12.47 0.64
N ASP A 139 -8.77 -11.96 -0.17
CA ASP A 139 -8.51 -11.73 -1.59
C ASP A 139 -7.36 -10.73 -1.79
N THR A 140 -7.36 -9.64 -1.01
CA THR A 140 -6.27 -8.65 -1.01
C THR A 140 -4.95 -9.27 -0.53
N ALA A 141 -4.98 -10.06 0.54
CA ALA A 141 -3.79 -10.72 1.07
C ALA A 141 -3.20 -11.74 0.08
N ARG A 142 -4.05 -12.53 -0.59
CA ARG A 142 -3.62 -13.46 -1.65
C ARG A 142 -3.02 -12.73 -2.84
N GLN A 143 -3.63 -11.61 -3.26
CA GLN A 143 -3.07 -10.77 -4.30
C GLN A 143 -1.66 -10.29 -3.93
N ASN A 144 -1.49 -9.74 -2.73
CA ASN A 144 -0.20 -9.27 -2.25
C ASN A 144 0.85 -10.38 -2.17
N ALA A 145 0.47 -11.56 -1.68
CA ALA A 145 1.36 -12.72 -1.64
C ALA A 145 1.81 -13.14 -3.06
N ALA A 146 0.89 -13.18 -4.01
CA ALA A 146 1.20 -13.54 -5.39
C ALA A 146 2.09 -12.50 -6.07
N GLU A 147 1.77 -11.23 -5.97
CA GLU A 147 2.53 -10.12 -6.58
C GLU A 147 3.95 -9.99 -6.01
N LEU A 148 4.12 -10.23 -4.72
CA LEU A 148 5.42 -10.16 -4.04
C LEU A 148 6.19 -11.48 -4.05
N GLY A 149 5.58 -12.57 -4.52
CA GLY A 149 6.20 -13.89 -4.59
C GLY A 149 6.35 -14.58 -3.23
N ALA A 150 5.46 -14.30 -2.28
CA ALA A 150 5.46 -14.92 -0.96
C ALA A 150 4.65 -16.22 -0.94
N LYS A 151 5.18 -17.22 -0.25
CA LYS A 151 4.48 -18.49 0.01
C LYS A 151 3.77 -18.44 1.34
N VAL A 152 2.45 -18.23 1.31
CA VAL A 152 1.58 -18.17 2.48
C VAL A 152 0.36 -19.05 2.24
N GLU A 153 -0.02 -19.86 3.23
CA GLU A 153 -1.26 -20.61 3.20
C GLU A 153 -2.37 -19.79 3.85
N PHE A 154 -3.47 -19.57 3.11
CA PHE A 154 -4.58 -18.74 3.56
C PHE A 154 -5.82 -19.58 3.89
N ALA A 155 -6.48 -19.26 5.00
CA ALA A 155 -7.74 -19.85 5.40
C ALA A 155 -8.75 -18.77 5.83
N GLN A 156 -10.03 -18.98 5.55
CA GLN A 156 -11.08 -18.14 6.10
C GLN A 156 -11.44 -18.63 7.50
N GLY A 157 -11.47 -17.71 8.45
CA GLY A 157 -11.83 -17.99 9.84
C GLY A 157 -11.06 -17.13 10.84
N SER A 158 -11.27 -17.36 12.11
CA SER A 158 -10.63 -16.69 13.25
C SER A 158 -9.93 -17.71 14.14
#